data_3e2c4b12c924cd3f62cf5fce70fabe15
#
_entry.id   3e2c4b12c924cd3f62cf5fce70fabe15
#
_cell.length_a   1.000
_cell.length_b   1.000
_cell.length_c   1.000
_cell.angle_alpha   90.00
_cell.angle_beta   90.00
_cell.angle_gamma   90.00
#
_symmetry.space_group_name_H-M   'P 1'
#
loop_
_entity.id
_entity.type
_entity.pdbx_description
1 polymer ?
#
loop_
_entity_poly.entity_id
_entity_poly.type
_entity_poly.pdbx_seq_one_letter_code
_entity_poly.pdbx_strand_id
1 'polypeptide(L)'
;MTKEIRLNAFAMNCVAHQSPGLWTHPRDRTADYNKLSYWIDLAKTLERGRFDGLFLADVLGVYDVYGNSPDAALRNATQTPANEPMMLIPAMAAVTEHLGFGVTSNLSFEPPYPFARRMSTLDHLTNGRVGWNVVTGYLDSAARGAGKDKQTAHDDRYDVADEYMELVYKLWEGSWEDDAVLRDRVNGIFTDPAKVHKDTHDGANYRLNAIHLSEPSPQRTPVLYQAGTSPRGHASEIAYYDKADPAQRLCHELRGAPVAGTMDPSARPYAGL
;
A
#
# COMPACT_ATOMS: atom_id res chain seq x y z
N MET A 1 29.16 0.00 -10.49
CA MET A 1 27.81 -0.59 -10.73
C MET A 1 27.06 0.35 -11.65
N THR A 2 26.52 -0.12 -12.76
CA THR A 2 25.63 0.64 -13.63
C THR A 2 24.34 0.90 -12.88
N LYS A 3 23.91 2.17 -12.75
CA LYS A 3 22.63 2.52 -12.15
C LYS A 3 21.51 2.09 -13.11
N GLU A 4 20.61 1.25 -12.65
CA GLU A 4 19.41 0.86 -13.37
C GLU A 4 18.26 1.82 -13.06
N ILE A 5 17.44 2.15 -14.06
CA ILE A 5 16.22 2.92 -13.89
C ILE A 5 15.08 1.93 -13.65
N ARG A 6 14.38 2.07 -12.52
CA ARG A 6 13.19 1.30 -12.20
C ARG A 6 11.94 2.09 -12.59
N LEU A 7 11.05 1.46 -13.34
CA LEU A 7 9.84 2.09 -13.85
C LEU A 7 8.61 1.49 -13.19
N ASN A 8 7.85 2.31 -12.47
CA ASN A 8 6.55 1.95 -11.94
C ASN A 8 5.45 2.70 -12.69
N ALA A 9 4.48 1.97 -13.23
CA ALA A 9 3.23 2.57 -13.65
C ALA A 9 2.43 2.99 -12.41
N PHE A 10 1.61 4.02 -12.54
CA PHE A 10 0.79 4.55 -11.45
C PHE A 10 -0.68 4.54 -11.85
N ALA A 11 -1.52 3.90 -11.07
CA ALA A 11 -2.96 3.84 -11.27
C ALA A 11 -3.72 3.92 -9.94
N MET A 12 -5.03 4.05 -10.03
CA MET A 12 -5.95 3.95 -8.90
C MET A 12 -7.18 3.18 -9.35
N ASN A 13 -7.77 2.38 -8.48
CA ASN A 13 -8.96 1.60 -8.83
C ASN A 13 -10.22 2.47 -8.89
N CYS A 14 -10.19 3.48 -9.77
CA CYS A 14 -11.26 4.44 -10.03
C CYS A 14 -11.19 4.93 -11.49
N VAL A 15 -12.14 5.76 -11.89
CA VAL A 15 -12.18 6.34 -13.24
C VAL A 15 -11.02 7.30 -13.49
N ALA A 16 -10.75 8.21 -12.55
CA ALA A 16 -9.72 9.22 -12.75
C ALA A 16 -9.01 9.54 -11.43
N HIS A 17 -7.69 9.35 -11.42
CA HIS A 17 -6.83 9.75 -10.31
C HIS A 17 -6.21 11.14 -10.55
N GLN A 18 -5.44 11.30 -11.62
CA GLN A 18 -4.64 12.51 -11.89
C GLN A 18 -5.26 13.44 -12.95
N SER A 19 -6.23 12.96 -13.71
CA SER A 19 -6.79 13.68 -14.85
C SER A 19 -8.31 13.66 -14.84
N PRO A 20 -8.96 14.37 -13.90
CA PRO A 20 -10.41 14.46 -13.86
C PRO A 20 -10.98 14.95 -15.19
N GLY A 21 -12.01 14.27 -15.72
CA GLY A 21 -12.63 14.60 -16.99
C GLY A 21 -12.03 13.94 -18.22
N LEU A 22 -10.83 13.35 -18.16
CA LEU A 22 -10.23 12.66 -19.31
C LEU A 22 -11.06 11.46 -19.78
N TRP A 23 -11.84 10.85 -18.91
CA TRP A 23 -12.77 9.76 -19.24
C TRP A 23 -13.79 10.08 -20.32
N THR A 24 -14.01 11.37 -20.61
CA THR A 24 -14.89 11.83 -21.71
C THR A 24 -14.23 11.68 -23.08
N HIS A 25 -12.91 11.46 -23.14
CA HIS A 25 -12.21 11.27 -24.40
C HIS A 25 -12.58 9.91 -25.03
N PRO A 26 -12.91 9.85 -26.34
CA PRO A 26 -13.44 8.65 -26.98
C PRO A 26 -12.50 7.43 -26.97
N ARG A 27 -11.20 7.62 -26.76
CA ARG A 27 -10.21 6.52 -26.63
C ARG A 27 -9.91 6.15 -25.18
N ASP A 28 -10.46 6.86 -24.21
CA ASP A 28 -10.25 6.53 -22.81
C ASP A 28 -11.04 5.27 -22.44
N ARG A 29 -10.42 4.42 -21.63
CA ARG A 29 -11.01 3.18 -21.13
C ARG A 29 -11.12 3.14 -19.61
N THR A 30 -10.80 4.22 -18.92
CA THR A 30 -10.79 4.25 -17.44
C THR A 30 -12.18 4.04 -16.84
N ALA A 31 -13.26 4.30 -17.59
CA ALA A 31 -14.61 3.94 -17.17
C ALA A 31 -14.83 2.42 -16.99
N ASP A 32 -13.91 1.59 -17.51
CA ASP A 32 -13.93 0.13 -17.33
C ASP A 32 -13.18 -0.31 -16.04
N TYR A 33 -12.76 0.61 -15.17
CA TYR A 33 -12.00 0.33 -13.94
C TYR A 33 -12.62 -0.76 -13.05
N ASN A 34 -13.93 -0.96 -13.11
CA ASN A 34 -14.66 -1.98 -12.36
C ASN A 34 -14.74 -3.35 -13.09
N LYS A 35 -14.05 -3.51 -14.23
CA LYS A 35 -13.98 -4.75 -14.99
C LYS A 35 -12.61 -5.38 -14.85
N LEU A 36 -12.58 -6.65 -14.46
CA LEU A 36 -11.32 -7.37 -14.28
C LEU A 36 -10.48 -7.43 -15.57
N SER A 37 -11.12 -7.51 -16.74
CA SER A 37 -10.42 -7.52 -18.03
C SER A 37 -9.56 -6.26 -18.27
N TYR A 38 -10.01 -5.09 -17.81
CA TYR A 38 -9.23 -3.85 -17.89
C TYR A 38 -7.90 -3.98 -17.19
N TRP A 39 -7.89 -4.51 -15.97
CA TRP A 39 -6.69 -4.68 -15.14
C TRP A 39 -5.77 -5.79 -15.65
N ILE A 40 -6.35 -6.89 -16.14
CA ILE A 40 -5.60 -7.98 -16.79
C ILE A 40 -4.86 -7.46 -18.05
N ASP A 41 -5.55 -6.69 -18.89
CA ASP A 41 -4.96 -6.08 -20.08
C ASP A 41 -3.83 -5.10 -19.72
N LEU A 42 -4.04 -4.28 -18.67
CA LEU A 42 -3.03 -3.36 -18.16
C LEU A 42 -1.80 -4.11 -17.67
N ALA A 43 -1.99 -5.12 -16.80
CA ALA A 43 -0.88 -5.90 -16.23
C ALA A 43 -0.05 -6.58 -17.33
N LYS A 44 -0.69 -7.24 -18.30
CA LYS A 44 0.00 -7.83 -19.46
C LYS A 44 0.74 -6.80 -20.31
N THR A 45 0.19 -5.60 -20.44
CA THR A 45 0.82 -4.52 -21.21
C THR A 45 2.06 -4.00 -20.50
N LEU A 46 2.01 -3.81 -19.18
CA LEU A 46 3.14 -3.38 -18.36
C LEU A 46 4.25 -4.45 -18.32
N GLU A 47 3.88 -5.71 -18.13
CA GLU A 47 4.83 -6.84 -18.19
C GLU A 47 5.57 -6.87 -19.53
N ARG A 48 4.85 -6.79 -20.64
CA ARG A 48 5.40 -6.75 -22.00
C ARG A 48 6.27 -5.51 -22.22
N GLY A 49 5.91 -4.38 -21.60
CA GLY A 49 6.66 -3.12 -21.60
C GLY A 49 7.86 -3.11 -20.67
N ARG A 50 8.11 -4.20 -19.92
CA ARG A 50 9.22 -4.34 -18.96
C ARG A 50 9.17 -3.29 -17.84
N PHE A 51 8.00 -2.94 -17.38
CA PHE A 51 7.84 -2.17 -16.15
C PHE A 51 8.21 -3.05 -14.95
N ASP A 52 8.89 -2.45 -13.96
CA ASP A 52 9.24 -3.13 -12.71
C ASP A 52 8.01 -3.34 -11.83
N GLY A 53 7.06 -2.40 -11.88
CA GLY A 53 5.86 -2.50 -11.04
C GLY A 53 4.67 -1.66 -11.53
N LEU A 54 3.53 -1.98 -10.94
CA LEU A 54 2.31 -1.18 -10.95
C LEU A 54 2.03 -0.70 -9.52
N PHE A 55 2.05 0.62 -9.32
CA PHE A 55 1.70 1.23 -8.05
C PHE A 55 0.21 1.60 -8.08
N LEU A 56 -0.55 1.02 -7.17
CA LEU A 56 -1.97 1.25 -7.00
C LEU A 56 -2.20 2.22 -5.83
N ALA A 57 -2.49 3.46 -6.17
CA ALA A 57 -2.93 4.43 -5.17
C ALA A 57 -4.33 4.10 -4.67
N ASP A 58 -4.61 4.53 -3.45
CA ASP A 58 -5.94 4.47 -2.86
C ASP A 58 -6.18 5.64 -1.92
N VAL A 59 -7.42 6.11 -1.88
CA VAL A 59 -7.91 7.11 -0.94
C VAL A 59 -9.27 6.66 -0.43
N LEU A 60 -9.30 6.25 0.82
CA LEU A 60 -10.57 5.97 1.48
C LEU A 60 -11.27 7.30 1.81
N GLY A 61 -12.44 7.51 1.25
CA GLY A 61 -13.25 8.72 1.40
C GLY A 61 -13.53 9.45 0.09
N VAL A 62 -14.37 10.46 0.16
CA VAL A 62 -14.77 11.28 -0.98
C VAL A 62 -14.34 12.74 -0.76
N TYR A 63 -13.96 13.43 -1.83
CA TYR A 63 -13.67 14.86 -1.78
C TYR A 63 -14.99 15.64 -1.72
N ASP A 64 -15.26 16.23 -0.57
CA ASP A 64 -16.51 16.95 -0.26
C ASP A 64 -16.28 18.42 0.16
N VAL A 65 -15.07 18.95 -0.02
CA VAL A 65 -14.71 20.31 0.40
C VAL A 65 -15.26 21.37 -0.55
N TYR A 66 -15.18 21.13 -1.87
CA TYR A 66 -15.68 22.09 -2.85
C TYR A 66 -17.20 22.21 -2.78
N GLY A 67 -17.69 23.42 -2.51
CA GLY A 67 -19.12 23.68 -2.34
C GLY A 67 -19.73 22.97 -1.11
N ASN A 68 -18.92 22.46 -0.20
CA ASN A 68 -19.32 21.65 0.95
C ASN A 68 -20.25 20.48 0.55
N SER A 69 -19.91 19.82 -0.58
CA SER A 69 -20.70 18.74 -1.19
C SER A 69 -19.79 17.81 -1.99
N PRO A 70 -20.08 16.51 -2.07
CA PRO A 70 -19.40 15.57 -2.96
C PRO A 70 -19.80 15.71 -4.44
N ASP A 71 -20.77 16.56 -4.78
CA ASP A 71 -21.38 16.63 -6.12
C ASP A 71 -20.37 16.85 -7.24
N ALA A 72 -19.38 17.71 -7.01
CA ALA A 72 -18.34 17.99 -8.01
C ALA A 72 -17.45 16.77 -8.24
N ALA A 73 -17.08 16.06 -7.18
CA ALA A 73 -16.29 14.83 -7.27
C ALA A 73 -17.06 13.71 -8.00
N LEU A 74 -18.32 13.51 -7.63
CA LEU A 74 -19.20 12.52 -8.25
C LEU A 74 -19.45 12.83 -9.74
N ARG A 75 -19.77 14.09 -10.08
CA ARG A 75 -20.05 14.50 -11.45
C ARG A 75 -18.86 14.29 -12.39
N ASN A 76 -17.64 14.54 -11.90
CA ASN A 76 -16.42 14.49 -12.69
C ASN A 76 -15.64 13.18 -12.50
N ALA A 77 -16.17 12.24 -11.75
CA ALA A 77 -15.50 10.99 -11.39
C ALA A 77 -14.10 11.19 -10.77
N THR A 78 -13.95 12.23 -9.92
CA THR A 78 -12.67 12.57 -9.29
C THR A 78 -12.41 11.62 -8.12
N GLN A 79 -11.65 10.56 -8.36
CA GLN A 79 -11.32 9.48 -7.41
C GLN A 79 -12.56 8.85 -6.73
N THR A 80 -13.73 9.05 -7.31
CA THR A 80 -15.01 8.50 -6.84
C THR A 80 -15.94 8.36 -8.03
N PRO A 81 -16.54 7.16 -8.27
CA PRO A 81 -16.44 5.93 -7.47
C PRO A 81 -15.05 5.27 -7.51
N ALA A 82 -14.69 4.58 -6.43
CA ALA A 82 -13.43 3.83 -6.30
C ALA A 82 -13.70 2.44 -5.71
N ASN A 83 -12.88 1.47 -6.10
CA ASN A 83 -12.91 0.10 -5.60
C ASN A 83 -11.62 -0.24 -4.85
N GLU A 84 -11.67 -1.27 -4.02
CA GLU A 84 -10.54 -1.79 -3.24
C GLU A 84 -9.42 -2.33 -4.18
N PRO A 85 -8.20 -1.76 -4.16
CA PRO A 85 -7.15 -2.15 -5.10
C PRO A 85 -6.50 -3.51 -4.80
N MET A 86 -6.46 -3.96 -3.55
CA MET A 86 -5.84 -5.24 -3.19
C MET A 86 -6.54 -6.42 -3.86
N MET A 87 -7.85 -6.31 -4.11
CA MET A 87 -8.64 -7.38 -4.74
C MET A 87 -8.23 -7.65 -6.19
N LEU A 88 -7.55 -6.71 -6.85
CA LEU A 88 -7.08 -6.86 -8.23
C LEU A 88 -5.77 -7.63 -8.33
N ILE A 89 -4.93 -7.55 -7.30
CA ILE A 89 -3.53 -8.01 -7.33
C ILE A 89 -3.43 -9.50 -7.67
N PRO A 90 -4.16 -10.43 -7.02
CA PRO A 90 -4.04 -11.86 -7.32
C PRO A 90 -4.35 -12.19 -8.78
N ALA A 91 -5.34 -11.52 -9.36
CA ALA A 91 -5.72 -11.75 -10.75
C ALA A 91 -4.68 -11.22 -11.74
N MET A 92 -4.08 -10.07 -11.46
CA MET A 92 -2.98 -9.52 -12.27
C MET A 92 -1.70 -10.36 -12.12
N ALA A 93 -1.40 -10.81 -10.91
CA ALA A 93 -0.25 -11.68 -10.63
C ALA A 93 -0.35 -13.03 -11.33
N ALA A 94 -1.56 -13.58 -11.50
CA ALA A 94 -1.78 -14.84 -12.19
C ALA A 94 -1.48 -14.80 -13.70
N VAL A 95 -1.36 -13.61 -14.29
CA VAL A 95 -1.09 -13.41 -15.73
C VAL A 95 0.25 -12.72 -16.01
N THR A 96 1.09 -12.56 -14.98
CA THR A 96 2.42 -11.94 -15.04
C THR A 96 3.43 -12.76 -14.25
N GLU A 97 4.71 -12.68 -14.63
CA GLU A 97 5.81 -13.41 -13.97
C GLU A 97 6.72 -12.48 -13.17
N HIS A 98 6.91 -11.24 -13.63
CA HIS A 98 7.92 -10.30 -13.10
C HIS A 98 7.33 -9.02 -12.53
N LEU A 99 6.18 -8.57 -13.00
CA LEU A 99 5.56 -7.31 -12.58
C LEU A 99 5.29 -7.31 -11.06
N GLY A 100 5.84 -6.32 -10.37
CA GLY A 100 5.57 -6.06 -8.95
C GLY A 100 4.29 -5.24 -8.76
N PHE A 101 3.73 -5.28 -7.55
CA PHE A 101 2.48 -4.60 -7.22
C PHE A 101 2.64 -3.80 -5.92
N GLY A 102 2.85 -2.49 -6.03
CA GLY A 102 2.76 -1.59 -4.87
C GLY A 102 1.31 -1.21 -4.63
N VAL A 103 0.80 -1.41 -3.43
CA VAL A 103 -0.60 -1.08 -3.11
C VAL A 103 -0.70 -0.18 -1.90
N THR A 104 -1.51 0.85 -2.01
CA THR A 104 -1.83 1.74 -0.89
C THR A 104 -2.86 1.09 0.01
N SER A 105 -2.58 1.07 1.31
CA SER A 105 -3.55 0.73 2.34
C SER A 105 -3.41 1.63 3.55
N ASN A 106 -4.53 2.20 3.97
CA ASN A 106 -4.61 3.11 5.09
C ASN A 106 -4.68 2.35 6.41
N LEU A 107 -3.69 2.55 7.26
CA LEU A 107 -3.62 1.88 8.57
C LEU A 107 -4.58 2.43 9.63
N SER A 108 -5.18 3.63 9.42
CA SER A 108 -6.00 4.30 10.44
C SER A 108 -7.37 3.64 10.68
N PHE A 109 -7.83 2.80 9.75
CA PHE A 109 -9.19 2.24 9.79
C PHE A 109 -9.23 0.72 9.78
N GLU A 110 -8.08 0.06 9.76
CA GLU A 110 -7.99 -1.40 9.82
C GLU A 110 -7.05 -1.85 10.95
N PRO A 111 -7.43 -2.83 11.78
CA PRO A 111 -6.54 -3.38 12.80
C PRO A 111 -5.30 -4.08 12.20
N PRO A 112 -4.12 -4.03 12.88
CA PRO A 112 -2.87 -4.57 12.34
C PRO A 112 -2.89 -6.10 12.15
N TYR A 113 -3.57 -6.85 13.00
CA TYR A 113 -3.60 -8.32 12.94
C TYR A 113 -4.26 -8.88 11.67
N PRO A 114 -5.50 -8.49 11.28
CA PRO A 114 -6.09 -8.93 10.02
C PRO A 114 -5.35 -8.38 8.79
N PHE A 115 -4.81 -7.16 8.89
CA PHE A 115 -4.01 -6.58 7.82
C PHE A 115 -2.73 -7.37 7.55
N ALA A 116 -1.96 -7.72 8.61
CA ALA A 116 -0.74 -8.51 8.47
C ALA A 116 -1.01 -9.84 7.74
N ARG A 117 -2.11 -10.55 8.11
CA ARG A 117 -2.53 -11.78 7.43
C ARG A 117 -2.87 -11.54 5.96
N ARG A 118 -3.54 -10.45 5.63
CA ARG A 118 -3.90 -10.13 4.25
C ARG A 118 -2.67 -9.87 3.41
N MET A 119 -1.69 -9.12 3.93
CA MET A 119 -0.44 -8.86 3.23
C MET A 119 0.38 -10.13 3.00
N SER A 120 0.51 -11.00 4.02
CA SER A 120 1.17 -12.31 3.85
C SER A 120 0.46 -13.17 2.82
N THR A 121 -0.87 -13.13 2.77
CA THR A 121 -1.64 -13.84 1.73
C THR A 121 -1.32 -13.32 0.34
N LEU A 122 -1.28 -12.00 0.15
CA LEU A 122 -0.91 -11.39 -1.13
C LEU A 122 0.54 -11.73 -1.50
N ASP A 123 1.44 -11.74 -0.54
CA ASP A 123 2.83 -12.07 -0.76
C ASP A 123 3.02 -13.53 -1.24
N HIS A 124 2.31 -14.47 -0.62
CA HIS A 124 2.25 -15.85 -1.11
C HIS A 124 1.67 -15.95 -2.53
N LEU A 125 0.53 -15.32 -2.78
CA LEU A 125 -0.17 -15.41 -4.07
C LEU A 125 0.58 -14.71 -5.22
N THR A 126 1.41 -13.73 -4.89
CA THR A 126 2.25 -13.01 -5.87
C THR A 126 3.67 -13.57 -5.97
N ASN A 127 4.02 -14.56 -5.15
CA ASN A 127 5.38 -15.09 -5.04
C ASN A 127 6.41 -13.97 -4.78
N GLY A 128 6.16 -13.16 -3.74
CA GLY A 128 7.10 -12.12 -3.30
C GLY A 128 7.07 -10.83 -4.13
N ARG A 129 5.97 -10.54 -4.85
CA ARG A 129 5.88 -9.38 -5.75
C ARG A 129 4.91 -8.29 -5.27
N VAL A 130 4.56 -8.27 -3.99
CA VAL A 130 3.70 -7.24 -3.42
C VAL A 130 4.51 -6.27 -2.56
N GLY A 131 4.13 -5.00 -2.57
CA GLY A 131 4.62 -3.97 -1.67
C GLY A 131 3.48 -3.13 -1.11
N TRP A 132 3.69 -2.55 0.06
CA TRP A 132 2.69 -1.74 0.76
C TRP A 132 3.09 -0.28 0.81
N ASN A 133 2.24 0.60 0.30
CA ASN A 133 2.35 2.04 0.50
C ASN A 133 1.62 2.42 1.79
N VAL A 134 2.40 2.78 2.80
CA VAL A 134 1.92 3.13 4.14
C VAL A 134 1.34 4.55 4.11
N VAL A 135 0.05 4.68 4.43
CA VAL A 135 -0.61 5.98 4.55
C VAL A 135 -1.47 6.05 5.82
N THR A 136 -1.53 7.22 6.42
CA THR A 136 -2.35 7.48 7.61
C THR A 136 -3.70 8.13 7.28
N GLY A 137 -3.96 8.41 6.00
CA GLY A 137 -5.18 9.09 5.55
C GLY A 137 -5.23 10.57 5.94
N TYR A 138 -6.15 11.32 5.32
CA TYR A 138 -6.29 12.76 5.58
C TYR A 138 -7.73 13.28 5.44
N LEU A 139 -8.65 12.51 4.84
CA LEU A 139 -10.01 12.96 4.59
C LEU A 139 -10.92 12.76 5.81
N ASP A 140 -11.64 13.81 6.18
CA ASP A 140 -12.70 13.73 7.19
C ASP A 140 -13.85 12.83 6.77
N SER A 141 -14.15 12.76 5.47
CA SER A 141 -15.18 11.87 4.92
C SER A 141 -14.85 10.40 5.19
N ALA A 142 -13.57 10.00 5.13
CA ALA A 142 -13.13 8.67 5.51
C ALA A 142 -13.34 8.40 7.02
N ALA A 143 -12.98 9.36 7.86
CA ALA A 143 -13.18 9.26 9.30
C ALA A 143 -14.66 9.12 9.66
N ARG A 144 -15.53 9.91 9.02
CA ARG A 144 -17.00 9.80 9.20
C ARG A 144 -17.51 8.44 8.73
N GLY A 145 -17.01 7.92 7.60
CA GLY A 145 -17.32 6.57 7.13
C GLY A 145 -16.92 5.46 8.10
N ALA A 146 -15.86 5.70 8.89
CA ALA A 146 -15.39 4.82 9.95
C ALA A 146 -16.04 5.09 11.33
N GLY A 147 -17.07 5.92 11.40
CA GLY A 147 -17.82 6.21 12.64
C GLY A 147 -17.18 7.25 13.56
N LYS A 148 -16.22 8.04 13.06
CA LYS A 148 -15.60 9.16 13.78
C LYS A 148 -16.17 10.49 13.27
N ASP A 149 -16.24 11.53 14.11
CA ASP A 149 -16.74 12.84 13.70
C ASP A 149 -15.79 13.53 12.70
N LYS A 150 -14.49 13.38 12.91
CA LYS A 150 -13.43 13.96 12.09
C LYS A 150 -12.17 13.10 12.11
N GLN A 151 -11.26 13.41 11.20
CA GLN A 151 -9.94 12.77 11.16
C GLN A 151 -9.12 13.12 12.43
N THR A 152 -8.36 12.16 12.91
CA THR A 152 -7.37 12.34 13.99
C THR A 152 -6.33 13.39 13.56
N ALA A 153 -5.79 14.17 14.49
CA ALA A 153 -4.76 15.16 14.21
C ALA A 153 -3.55 14.53 13.48
N HIS A 154 -2.86 15.33 12.68
CA HIS A 154 -1.79 14.84 11.80
C HIS A 154 -0.73 14.04 12.56
N ASP A 155 -0.14 14.60 13.61
CA ASP A 155 0.97 13.98 14.34
C ASP A 155 0.51 12.76 15.16
N ASP A 156 -0.68 12.84 15.78
CA ASP A 156 -1.28 11.72 16.50
C ASP A 156 -1.49 10.49 15.60
N ARG A 157 -1.79 10.71 14.28
CA ARG A 157 -1.90 9.60 13.32
C ARG A 157 -0.59 8.88 13.10
N TYR A 158 0.54 9.61 13.16
CA TYR A 158 1.86 8.99 13.04
C TYR A 158 2.27 8.24 14.31
N ASP A 159 1.86 8.71 15.49
CA ASP A 159 2.10 7.97 16.72
C ASP A 159 1.35 6.62 16.73
N VAL A 160 0.10 6.63 16.26
CA VAL A 160 -0.66 5.39 16.03
C VAL A 160 0.00 4.51 14.97
N ALA A 161 0.54 5.12 13.91
CA ALA A 161 1.21 4.40 12.82
C ALA A 161 2.50 3.72 13.29
N ASP A 162 3.29 4.37 14.12
CA ASP A 162 4.53 3.79 14.67
C ASP A 162 4.22 2.51 15.48
N GLU A 163 3.19 2.55 16.31
CA GLU A 163 2.75 1.38 17.08
C GLU A 163 2.17 0.29 16.17
N TYR A 164 1.42 0.68 15.14
CA TYR A 164 0.90 -0.25 14.13
C TYR A 164 2.03 -0.99 13.40
N MET A 165 3.06 -0.26 12.98
CA MET A 165 4.22 -0.82 12.29
C MET A 165 4.99 -1.80 13.19
N GLU A 166 5.17 -1.47 14.47
CA GLU A 166 5.78 -2.39 15.43
C GLU A 166 5.03 -3.73 15.50
N LEU A 167 3.71 -3.68 15.51
CA LEU A 167 2.86 -4.87 15.57
C LEU A 167 2.94 -5.74 14.32
N VAL A 168 2.86 -5.12 13.13
CA VAL A 168 2.93 -5.90 11.89
C VAL A 168 4.31 -6.53 11.69
N TYR A 169 5.39 -5.85 12.11
CA TYR A 169 6.74 -6.44 12.10
C TYR A 169 6.85 -7.62 13.05
N LYS A 170 6.34 -7.54 14.29
CA LYS A 170 6.30 -8.68 15.21
C LYS A 170 5.60 -9.87 14.57
N LEU A 171 4.45 -9.66 13.95
CA LEU A 171 3.68 -10.71 13.30
C LEU A 171 4.42 -11.33 12.10
N TRP A 172 5.03 -10.53 11.25
CA TRP A 172 5.68 -11.02 10.02
C TRP A 172 7.03 -11.69 10.30
N GLU A 173 7.81 -11.14 11.26
CA GLU A 173 9.19 -11.59 11.50
C GLU A 173 9.32 -12.44 12.78
N GLY A 174 8.47 -12.23 13.77
CA GLY A 174 8.62 -12.83 15.11
C GLY A 174 7.85 -14.12 15.32
N SER A 175 6.67 -14.28 14.71
CA SER A 175 5.79 -15.40 15.04
C SER A 175 6.30 -16.78 14.59
N TRP A 176 7.07 -16.88 13.52
CA TRP A 176 7.47 -18.15 12.93
C TRP A 176 8.96 -18.18 12.64
N GLU A 177 9.65 -19.25 13.04
CA GLU A 177 11.00 -19.54 12.58
C GLU A 177 11.00 -19.99 11.11
N ASP A 178 12.11 -19.82 10.39
CA ASP A 178 12.20 -20.12 8.95
C ASP A 178 11.92 -21.59 8.62
N ASP A 179 12.30 -22.49 9.51
CA ASP A 179 12.16 -23.94 9.36
C ASP A 179 11.01 -24.52 10.21
N ALA A 180 10.06 -23.68 10.65
CA ALA A 180 8.91 -24.12 11.43
C ALA A 180 7.97 -25.04 10.62
N VAL A 181 7.86 -24.85 9.31
CA VAL A 181 6.95 -25.60 8.42
C VAL A 181 7.67 -26.78 7.82
N LEU A 182 7.40 -27.98 8.34
CA LEU A 182 8.09 -29.22 7.97
C LEU A 182 7.44 -29.95 6.80
N ARG A 183 6.12 -29.92 6.67
CA ARG A 183 5.32 -30.70 5.71
C ARG A 183 5.72 -32.18 5.65
N ASP A 184 6.13 -32.74 6.79
CA ASP A 184 6.55 -34.14 6.92
C ASP A 184 5.34 -35.07 6.80
N ARG A 185 5.16 -35.60 5.62
CA ARG A 185 4.07 -36.53 5.29
C ARG A 185 4.27 -37.91 5.91
N VAL A 186 5.51 -38.30 6.18
CA VAL A 186 5.84 -39.63 6.72
C VAL A 186 5.40 -39.75 8.17
N ASN A 187 5.72 -38.72 8.96
CA ASN A 187 5.39 -38.69 10.38
C ASN A 187 4.08 -37.94 10.67
N GLY A 188 3.45 -37.35 9.65
CA GLY A 188 2.18 -36.62 9.79
C GLY A 188 2.34 -35.29 10.52
N ILE A 189 3.50 -34.63 10.42
CA ILE A 189 3.81 -33.37 11.09
C ILE A 189 3.86 -32.27 10.03
N PHE A 190 2.94 -31.30 10.11
CA PHE A 190 2.94 -30.16 9.19
C PHE A 190 3.88 -29.05 9.67
N THR A 191 3.81 -28.72 10.94
CA THR A 191 4.58 -27.62 11.56
C THR A 191 5.18 -28.11 12.89
N ASP A 192 6.37 -27.67 13.23
CA ASP A 192 6.94 -27.82 14.56
C ASP A 192 6.37 -26.74 15.50
N PRO A 193 5.50 -27.09 16.47
CA PRO A 193 4.90 -26.10 17.36
C PRO A 193 5.93 -25.34 18.23
N ALA A 194 7.11 -25.92 18.48
CA ALA A 194 8.16 -25.27 19.26
C ALA A 194 8.80 -24.08 18.56
N LYS A 195 8.62 -23.99 17.22
CA LYS A 195 9.13 -22.93 16.35
C LYS A 195 8.08 -21.90 15.97
N VAL A 196 6.92 -21.91 16.63
CA VAL A 196 5.86 -20.92 16.43
C VAL A 196 5.63 -20.18 17.72
N HIS A 197 5.90 -18.90 17.72
CA HIS A 197 5.94 -18.05 18.89
C HIS A 197 4.72 -17.13 18.95
N LYS A 198 4.25 -16.90 20.17
CA LYS A 198 3.17 -15.95 20.41
C LYS A 198 3.76 -14.57 20.60
N ASP A 199 3.33 -13.64 19.75
CA ASP A 199 3.63 -12.23 19.90
C ASP A 199 2.74 -11.58 20.93
N THR A 200 3.31 -10.72 21.76
CA THR A 200 2.60 -9.93 22.75
C THR A 200 2.89 -8.46 22.59
N HIS A 201 1.86 -7.64 22.81
CA HIS A 201 1.97 -6.19 22.83
C HIS A 201 0.89 -5.61 23.71
N ASP A 202 1.24 -4.64 24.55
CA ASP A 202 0.31 -3.88 25.38
C ASP A 202 0.70 -2.40 25.28
N GLY A 203 0.22 -1.74 24.25
CA GLY A 203 0.54 -0.38 23.92
C GLY A 203 -0.61 0.59 24.18
N ALA A 204 -0.41 1.83 23.77
CA ALA A 204 -1.39 2.91 23.95
C ALA A 204 -2.62 2.75 23.05
N ASN A 205 -2.44 2.24 21.84
CA ASN A 205 -3.48 2.15 20.82
C ASN A 205 -3.89 0.70 20.54
N TYR A 206 -2.97 -0.25 20.70
CA TYR A 206 -3.20 -1.64 20.32
C TYR A 206 -2.79 -2.63 21.41
N ARG A 207 -3.45 -3.79 21.40
CA ARG A 207 -3.08 -4.96 22.20
C ARG A 207 -3.01 -6.18 21.32
N LEU A 208 -1.99 -7.01 21.52
CA LEU A 208 -1.78 -8.26 20.82
C LEU A 208 -1.39 -9.36 21.81
N ASN A 209 -1.96 -10.55 21.63
CA ASN A 209 -1.54 -11.78 22.30
C ASN A 209 -1.92 -12.96 21.40
N ALA A 210 -1.18 -13.12 20.30
CA ALA A 210 -1.52 -14.10 19.26
C ALA A 210 -0.28 -14.53 18.48
N ILE A 211 -0.38 -15.64 17.76
CA ILE A 211 0.53 -16.01 16.69
C ILE A 211 0.05 -15.40 15.36
N HIS A 212 0.95 -15.10 14.44
CA HIS A 212 0.55 -14.82 13.07
C HIS A 212 -0.05 -16.07 12.42
N LEU A 213 -1.20 -15.92 11.74
CA LEU A 213 -1.92 -17.08 11.18
C LEU A 213 -1.31 -17.62 9.89
N SER A 214 -0.61 -16.81 9.15
CA SER A 214 0.06 -17.25 7.93
C SER A 214 1.43 -17.83 8.25
N GLU A 215 1.81 -18.92 7.59
CA GLU A 215 3.21 -19.35 7.56
C GLU A 215 4.07 -18.26 6.92
N PRO A 216 5.40 -18.27 7.11
CA PRO A 216 6.30 -17.27 6.52
C PRO A 216 6.09 -17.13 5.01
N SER A 217 5.78 -15.91 4.58
CA SER A 217 5.65 -15.57 3.17
C SER A 217 7.02 -15.28 2.55
N PRO A 218 7.15 -15.27 1.21
CA PRO A 218 8.45 -15.11 0.55
C PRO A 218 9.26 -13.89 1.00
N GLN A 219 8.61 -12.78 1.25
CA GLN A 219 9.27 -11.55 1.72
C GLN A 219 9.20 -11.37 3.25
N ARG A 220 8.33 -12.10 3.96
CA ARG A 220 7.90 -11.83 5.32
C ARG A 220 7.35 -10.40 5.44
N THR A 221 8.22 -9.42 5.62
CA THR A 221 7.89 -8.00 5.50
C THR A 221 7.89 -7.60 4.02
N PRO A 222 6.77 -7.16 3.46
CA PRO A 222 6.72 -6.71 2.06
C PRO A 222 7.55 -5.44 1.84
N VAL A 223 7.89 -5.14 0.59
CA VAL A 223 8.49 -3.85 0.25
C VAL A 223 7.59 -2.71 0.73
N LEU A 224 8.17 -1.76 1.46
CA LEU A 224 7.44 -0.61 1.99
C LEU A 224 7.66 0.63 1.12
N TYR A 225 6.57 1.32 0.82
CA TYR A 225 6.56 2.63 0.20
C TYR A 225 5.99 3.63 1.19
N GLN A 226 6.55 4.83 1.21
CA GLN A 226 5.98 5.94 1.91
C GLN A 226 6.28 7.25 1.20
N ALA A 227 5.29 8.14 1.13
CA ALA A 227 5.35 9.42 0.42
C ALA A 227 5.05 10.59 1.37
N GLY A 228 5.68 10.63 2.53
CA GLY A 228 5.54 11.73 3.49
C GLY A 228 6.55 12.84 3.21
N THR A 229 6.09 14.11 3.14
CA THR A 229 6.96 15.29 2.99
C THR A 229 7.02 16.16 4.26
N SER A 230 6.21 15.84 5.27
CA SER A 230 6.25 16.54 6.57
C SER A 230 7.44 16.07 7.42
N PRO A 231 7.95 16.90 8.34
CA PRO A 231 9.03 16.47 9.24
C PRO A 231 8.71 15.18 10.02
N ARG A 232 7.47 15.04 10.49
CA ARG A 232 7.01 13.83 11.20
C ARG A 232 6.91 12.62 10.25
N GLY A 233 6.45 12.84 9.02
CA GLY A 233 6.41 11.80 7.98
C GLY A 233 7.81 11.28 7.63
N HIS A 234 8.79 12.15 7.49
CA HIS A 234 10.20 11.75 7.27
C HIS A 234 10.79 10.97 8.44
N ALA A 235 10.50 11.37 9.68
CA ALA A 235 10.98 10.67 10.87
C ALA A 235 10.42 9.23 10.93
N SER A 236 9.13 9.06 10.65
CA SER A 236 8.50 7.74 10.58
C SER A 236 9.03 6.90 9.41
N GLU A 237 9.24 7.53 8.24
CA GLU A 237 9.85 6.86 7.08
C GLU A 237 11.19 6.21 7.45
N ILE A 238 12.11 6.98 8.05
CA ILE A 238 13.41 6.48 8.50
C ILE A 238 13.24 5.34 9.50
N ALA A 239 12.37 5.50 10.49
CA ALA A 239 12.14 4.49 11.51
C ALA A 239 11.57 3.17 10.95
N TYR A 240 10.73 3.25 9.90
CA TYR A 240 10.16 2.07 9.25
C TYR A 240 11.22 1.32 8.43
N TYR A 241 12.05 2.03 7.68
CA TYR A 241 13.10 1.42 6.86
C TYR A 241 14.26 0.87 7.67
N ASP A 242 14.60 1.46 8.81
CA ASP A 242 15.68 0.97 9.67
C ASP A 242 15.39 -0.41 10.29
N LYS A 243 14.12 -0.77 10.39
CA LYS A 243 13.66 -2.08 10.88
C LYS A 243 13.50 -3.11 9.77
N ALA A 244 13.49 -2.70 8.50
CA ALA A 244 13.34 -3.59 7.37
C ALA A 244 14.67 -4.29 7.00
N ASP A 245 14.56 -5.44 6.32
CA ASP A 245 15.72 -6.18 5.78
C ASP A 245 16.62 -5.26 4.95
N PRO A 246 17.96 -5.38 5.03
CA PRO A 246 18.92 -4.66 4.19
C PRO A 246 18.63 -4.71 2.68
N ALA A 247 18.03 -5.80 2.18
CA ALA A 247 17.61 -5.91 0.78
C ALA A 247 16.49 -4.92 0.42
N GLN A 248 15.65 -4.55 1.38
CA GLN A 248 14.56 -3.58 1.20
C GLN A 248 15.05 -2.12 1.29
N ARG A 249 16.21 -1.88 1.94
CA ARG A 249 16.84 -0.56 2.02
C ARG A 249 17.26 0.00 0.66
N LEU A 250 17.40 -0.86 -0.35
CA LEU A 250 17.75 -0.43 -1.71
C LEU A 250 16.71 0.54 -2.32
N CYS A 251 15.45 0.43 -1.94
CA CYS A 251 14.40 1.37 -2.38
C CYS A 251 14.55 2.76 -1.77
N HIS A 252 15.13 2.86 -0.57
CA HIS A 252 15.39 4.13 0.11
C HIS A 252 16.56 4.89 -0.52
N GLU A 253 17.66 4.20 -0.84
CA GLU A 253 18.84 4.84 -1.46
C GLU A 253 18.54 5.43 -2.85
N LEU A 254 17.54 4.89 -3.56
CA LEU A 254 17.10 5.42 -4.85
C LEU A 254 16.29 6.72 -4.74
N ARG A 255 15.74 7.04 -3.56
CA ARG A 255 15.00 8.29 -3.29
C ARG A 255 15.89 9.43 -2.76
N GLY A 256 17.10 9.16 -2.30
CA GLY A 256 18.06 10.14 -1.79
C GLY A 256 18.73 11.01 -2.85
N ALA A 257 18.36 10.92 -4.12
CA ALA A 257 18.73 11.93 -5.10
C ALA A 257 17.81 13.15 -4.91
N PRO A 258 18.33 14.37 -4.66
CA PRO A 258 17.50 15.55 -4.55
C PRO A 258 16.68 15.66 -5.84
N VAL A 259 15.36 15.71 -5.72
CA VAL A 259 14.49 16.15 -6.80
C VAL A 259 14.90 17.60 -7.07
N ALA A 260 15.65 17.81 -8.14
CA ALA A 260 16.00 19.15 -8.62
C ALA A 260 14.69 19.83 -9.01
N GLY A 261 14.27 20.81 -8.21
CA GLY A 261 13.08 21.61 -8.46
C GLY A 261 12.11 21.63 -7.30
N THR A 262 12.51 22.25 -6.17
CA THR A 262 11.52 22.84 -5.27
C THR A 262 10.77 23.90 -6.07
N MET A 263 9.51 23.62 -6.43
CA MET A 263 8.62 24.65 -6.96
C MET A 263 8.51 25.74 -5.87
N ASP A 264 8.93 26.93 -6.20
CA ASP A 264 8.70 28.14 -5.42
C ASP A 264 7.17 28.28 -5.22
N PRO A 265 6.65 28.23 -3.97
CA PRO A 265 5.23 28.36 -3.71
C PRO A 265 4.68 29.75 -4.09
N SER A 266 5.51 30.71 -4.47
CA SER A 266 5.14 32.03 -4.97
C SER A 266 4.96 32.10 -6.50
N ALA A 267 5.37 31.09 -7.24
CA ALA A 267 5.16 31.01 -8.68
C ALA A 267 3.70 30.58 -8.96
N ARG A 268 2.84 31.56 -9.27
CA ARG A 268 1.51 31.30 -9.83
C ARG A 268 1.64 30.81 -11.26
N PRO A 269 1.38 29.53 -11.60
CA PRO A 269 1.18 29.14 -12.97
C PRO A 269 -0.29 29.42 -13.34
N TYR A 270 -0.49 30.09 -14.43
CA TYR A 270 -1.75 30.52 -15.08
C TYR A 270 -2.14 32.00 -14.84
N ALA A 271 -1.31 32.89 -15.37
CA ALA A 271 -1.81 34.15 -15.93
C ALA A 271 -1.61 34.05 -17.46
N GLY A 272 -2.68 33.80 -18.20
CA GLY A 272 -2.73 33.91 -19.65
C GLY A 272 -3.13 32.62 -20.36
N LEU A 273 -4.41 32.37 -20.44
CA LEU A 273 -5.16 31.96 -21.64
C LEU A 273 -6.62 32.38 -21.41
#